data_2e34222143779c427f4164bb92ec1e67
#
_entry.id   2e34222143779c427f4164bb92ec1e67
#
_cell.length_a   1.000
_cell.length_b   1.000
_cell.length_c   1.000
_cell.angle_alpha   90.00
_cell.angle_beta   90.00
_cell.angle_gamma   90.00
#
_symmetry.space_group_name_H-M   'P 1'
#
loop_
_entity.id
_entity.type
_entity.pdbx_description
1 polymer ?
#
loop_
_entity_poly.entity_id
_entity_poly.type
_entity_poly.pdbx_seq_one_letter_code
_entity_poly.pdbx_strand_id
1 'polypeptide(L)'
;MISSNIKKIDVFSSDQPDGLMNVLMGQNMMRKDGPAHLAERRAIFPSMSPKIVKHHWKSQFIATTSQILDALIPRGAADLVQDYAMPVSAQALIAITGLTNMHWREMDRVSQGMIDGCSNYLGDPAITARCHDCTASIDHHIDARMPVLRTTPDRSLLSVQMQAGLSNTQIRANLKLAISGGQNESRDAIAGAAWAVLNHPKQHALITSGAHSWMDAFEEYARWMSPIGMSPRRVTQDYEIGGVPLPAGARAFFMFGSGNRDAAVFANPDLFDLGQDRSKAISFGAGPHFCAGAWAARCLIEQVALPILFDRCPNLVLSGDAAFGGWAFRGPLSVPVRLTV
;
A
#
# COMPACT_ATOMS: atom_id res chain seq x y z
N MET A 1 -2.48 -23.23 1.22
CA MET A 1 -3.29 -23.21 -0.03
C MET A 1 -3.12 -21.90 -0.82
N ILE A 2 -3.37 -20.69 -0.27
CA ILE A 2 -3.27 -19.40 -1.00
C ILE A 2 -1.86 -19.19 -1.56
N SER A 3 -0.81 -19.26 -0.74
CA SER A 3 0.58 -19.00 -1.15
C SER A 3 1.10 -19.85 -2.30
N SER A 4 0.63 -21.10 -2.44
CA SER A 4 1.03 -21.98 -3.54
C SER A 4 0.26 -21.67 -4.82
N ASN A 5 -1.04 -21.41 -4.74
CA ASN A 5 -1.87 -21.20 -5.92
C ASN A 5 -1.71 -19.79 -6.52
N ILE A 6 -1.49 -18.76 -5.73
CA ILE A 6 -1.27 -17.40 -6.24
C ILE A 6 -0.03 -17.27 -7.15
N LYS A 7 0.88 -18.23 -7.09
CA LYS A 7 2.09 -18.30 -7.94
C LYS A 7 1.84 -18.97 -9.30
N LYS A 8 0.72 -19.65 -9.46
CA LYS A 8 0.33 -20.37 -10.70
C LYS A 8 -0.38 -19.41 -11.65
N ILE A 9 0.40 -18.55 -12.30
CA ILE A 9 -0.14 -17.52 -13.21
C ILE A 9 -0.76 -18.11 -14.48
N ASP A 10 -0.40 -19.32 -14.84
CA ASP A 10 -0.97 -20.13 -15.91
C ASP A 10 -2.40 -20.61 -15.61
N VAL A 11 -2.77 -20.70 -14.33
CA VAL A 11 -4.11 -21.06 -13.85
C VAL A 11 -4.86 -19.83 -13.33
N PHE A 12 -4.20 -18.99 -12.52
CA PHE A 12 -4.77 -17.84 -11.86
C PHE A 12 -4.16 -16.53 -12.41
N SER A 13 -4.61 -16.13 -13.58
CA SER A 13 -4.11 -14.96 -14.29
C SER A 13 -4.50 -13.66 -13.60
N SER A 14 -3.57 -12.73 -13.55
CA SER A 14 -3.82 -11.34 -13.16
C SER A 14 -4.48 -10.53 -14.27
N ASP A 15 -4.44 -10.98 -15.51
CA ASP A 15 -5.08 -10.34 -16.64
C ASP A 15 -6.60 -10.50 -16.55
N GLN A 16 -7.27 -9.39 -16.37
CA GLN A 16 -8.72 -9.29 -16.23
C GLN A 16 -9.21 -8.14 -17.13
N PRO A 17 -9.41 -8.40 -18.43
CA PRO A 17 -9.78 -7.34 -19.40
C PRO A 17 -10.99 -6.51 -18.95
N ASP A 18 -12.02 -7.17 -18.42
CA ASP A 18 -13.27 -6.55 -17.96
C ASP A 18 -13.23 -6.16 -16.47
N GLY A 19 -12.06 -6.23 -15.84
CA GLY A 19 -11.90 -5.86 -14.44
C GLY A 19 -12.00 -4.34 -14.24
N LEU A 20 -12.67 -3.90 -13.17
CA LEU A 20 -12.88 -2.48 -12.87
C LEU A 20 -11.57 -1.66 -12.92
N MET A 21 -10.47 -2.21 -12.42
CA MET A 21 -9.18 -1.53 -12.48
C MET A 21 -8.72 -1.25 -13.91
N ASN A 22 -8.86 -2.22 -14.83
CA ASN A 22 -8.48 -2.01 -16.24
C ASN A 22 -9.39 -0.99 -16.93
N VAL A 23 -10.69 -1.09 -16.68
CA VAL A 23 -11.68 -0.19 -17.26
C VAL A 23 -11.48 1.27 -16.80
N LEU A 24 -11.23 1.46 -15.50
CA LEU A 24 -11.16 2.80 -14.90
C LEU A 24 -9.78 3.44 -14.97
N MET A 25 -8.70 2.66 -14.88
CA MET A 25 -7.32 3.17 -14.75
C MET A 25 -6.39 2.79 -15.91
N GLY A 26 -6.83 1.93 -16.82
CA GLY A 26 -6.01 1.34 -17.88
C GLY A 26 -5.24 0.09 -17.43
N GLN A 27 -4.80 -0.71 -18.41
CA GLN A 27 -4.09 -1.95 -18.16
C GLN A 27 -2.66 -1.68 -17.66
N ASN A 28 -2.47 -1.74 -16.37
CA ASN A 28 -1.20 -1.56 -15.69
C ASN A 28 -0.41 -2.89 -15.56
N MET A 29 0.84 -2.83 -15.08
CA MET A 29 1.70 -4.00 -14.93
C MET A 29 1.12 -5.10 -14.03
N MET A 30 0.34 -4.75 -12.99
CA MET A 30 -0.27 -5.75 -12.10
C MET A 30 -1.39 -6.56 -12.81
N ARG A 31 -1.94 -6.04 -13.91
CA ARG A 31 -2.96 -6.68 -14.75
C ARG A 31 -2.37 -7.30 -16.01
N LYS A 32 -1.11 -7.72 -15.94
CA LYS A 32 -0.38 -8.46 -16.96
C LYS A 32 0.33 -9.63 -16.33
N ASP A 33 0.62 -10.66 -17.10
CA ASP A 33 1.39 -11.81 -16.65
C ASP A 33 2.62 -12.03 -17.55
N GLY A 34 3.52 -12.91 -17.14
CA GLY A 34 4.68 -13.36 -17.92
C GLY A 34 5.61 -12.23 -18.37
N PRO A 35 6.10 -12.28 -19.62
CA PRO A 35 7.10 -11.31 -20.12
C PRO A 35 6.65 -9.85 -20.10
N ALA A 36 5.37 -9.58 -20.38
CA ALA A 36 4.82 -8.23 -20.39
C ALA A 36 4.83 -7.60 -18.98
N HIS A 37 4.41 -8.36 -17.95
CA HIS A 37 4.53 -7.96 -16.56
C HIS A 37 5.99 -7.70 -16.17
N LEU A 38 6.89 -8.63 -16.49
CA LEU A 38 8.31 -8.53 -16.12
C LEU A 38 9.02 -7.35 -16.78
N ALA A 39 8.66 -6.99 -18.01
CA ALA A 39 9.24 -5.84 -18.71
C ALA A 39 8.91 -4.53 -17.97
N GLU A 40 7.65 -4.30 -17.62
CA GLU A 40 7.25 -3.09 -16.90
C GLU A 40 7.76 -3.08 -15.45
N ARG A 41 7.81 -4.25 -14.81
CA ARG A 41 8.40 -4.38 -13.49
C ARG A 41 9.89 -4.03 -13.45
N ARG A 42 10.63 -4.40 -14.50
CA ARG A 42 12.05 -3.98 -14.66
C ARG A 42 12.18 -2.48 -14.89
N ALA A 43 11.24 -1.86 -15.61
CA ALA A 43 11.26 -0.42 -15.88
C ALA A 43 11.12 0.43 -14.60
N ILE A 44 10.38 -0.05 -13.59
CA ILE A 44 10.23 0.66 -12.31
C ILE A 44 11.33 0.33 -11.28
N PHE A 45 12.09 -0.75 -11.47
CA PHE A 45 13.10 -1.20 -10.51
C PHE A 45 14.17 -0.15 -10.16
N PRO A 46 14.64 0.72 -11.09
CA PRO A 46 15.57 1.80 -10.78
C PRO A 46 15.07 2.81 -9.75
N SER A 47 13.73 2.92 -9.56
CA SER A 47 13.11 3.74 -8.50
C SER A 47 12.87 2.96 -7.20
N MET A 48 12.51 1.68 -7.31
CA MET A 48 11.96 0.88 -6.21
C MET A 48 12.94 -0.14 -5.62
N SER A 49 14.18 -0.19 -6.13
CA SER A 49 15.18 -1.15 -5.60
C SER A 49 15.56 -0.84 -4.15
N PRO A 50 15.90 -1.87 -3.34
CA PRO A 50 16.33 -1.69 -1.93
C PRO A 50 17.43 -0.64 -1.76
N LYS A 51 18.39 -0.61 -2.70
CA LYS A 51 19.50 0.35 -2.70
C LYS A 51 18.99 1.80 -2.85
N ILE A 52 18.10 2.06 -3.80
CA ILE A 52 17.54 3.40 -4.03
C ILE A 52 16.63 3.81 -2.87
N VAL A 53 15.80 2.92 -2.37
CA VAL A 53 14.97 3.19 -1.20
C VAL A 53 15.84 3.63 -0.01
N LYS A 54 16.90 2.87 0.29
CA LYS A 54 17.80 3.15 1.43
C LYS A 54 18.60 4.45 1.27
N HIS A 55 19.12 4.72 0.08
CA HIS A 55 20.11 5.81 -0.13
C HIS A 55 19.52 7.07 -0.75
N HIS A 56 18.29 7.02 -1.26
CA HIS A 56 17.65 8.18 -1.89
C HIS A 56 16.32 8.55 -1.22
N TRP A 57 15.38 7.61 -1.10
CA TRP A 57 14.05 7.92 -0.56
C TRP A 57 14.04 8.11 0.95
N LYS A 58 14.82 7.32 1.70
CA LYS A 58 14.79 7.33 3.17
C LYS A 58 15.05 8.72 3.76
N SER A 59 16.01 9.47 3.25
CA SER A 59 16.32 10.82 3.73
C SER A 59 15.16 11.80 3.49
N GLN A 60 14.48 11.68 2.36
CA GLN A 60 13.30 12.49 2.05
C GLN A 60 12.13 12.12 2.97
N PHE A 61 11.91 10.83 3.21
CA PHE A 61 10.88 10.37 4.15
C PHE A 61 11.11 10.91 5.56
N ILE A 62 12.36 10.86 6.06
CA ILE A 62 12.73 11.40 7.37
C ILE A 62 12.45 12.90 7.43
N ALA A 63 12.92 13.66 6.45
CA ALA A 63 12.75 15.12 6.44
C ALA A 63 11.25 15.51 6.45
N THR A 64 10.46 14.89 5.58
CA THR A 64 9.03 15.18 5.47
C THR A 64 8.26 14.75 6.72
N THR A 65 8.54 13.56 7.26
CA THR A 65 7.90 13.06 8.48
C THR A 65 8.20 13.97 9.67
N SER A 66 9.45 14.44 9.79
CA SER A 66 9.85 15.36 10.85
C SER A 66 9.12 16.71 10.73
N GLN A 67 9.02 17.29 9.54
CA GLN A 67 8.28 18.53 9.29
C GLN A 67 6.79 18.40 9.65
N ILE A 68 6.17 17.27 9.35
CA ILE A 68 4.77 17.00 9.71
C ILE A 68 4.62 17.01 11.24
N LEU A 69 5.51 16.32 11.96
CA LEU A 69 5.49 16.27 13.42
C LEU A 69 5.82 17.62 14.07
N ASP A 70 6.70 18.44 13.47
CA ASP A 70 6.99 19.80 13.94
C ASP A 70 5.73 20.67 14.00
N ALA A 71 4.85 20.49 12.99
CA ALA A 71 3.57 21.21 12.94
C ALA A 71 2.49 20.56 13.83
N LEU A 72 2.58 19.25 14.08
CA LEU A 72 1.54 18.48 14.75
C LEU A 72 1.68 18.48 16.27
N ILE A 73 2.90 18.30 16.80
CA ILE A 73 3.18 18.19 18.24
C ILE A 73 2.65 19.39 19.03
N PRO A 74 2.82 20.67 18.59
CA PRO A 74 2.31 21.83 19.33
C PRO A 74 0.78 21.85 19.50
N ARG A 75 0.04 21.06 18.72
CA ARG A 75 -1.43 20.98 18.84
C ARG A 75 -1.87 20.17 20.07
N GLY A 76 -1.00 19.33 20.64
CA GLY A 76 -1.27 18.50 21.81
C GLY A 76 -2.24 17.34 21.59
N ALA A 77 -3.03 17.36 20.51
CA ALA A 77 -3.96 16.31 20.12
C ALA A 77 -4.03 16.17 18.59
N ALA A 78 -4.29 14.97 18.11
CA ALA A 78 -4.37 14.67 16.68
C ALA A 78 -5.23 13.44 16.41
N ASP A 79 -5.64 13.27 15.16
CA ASP A 79 -6.03 11.99 14.58
C ASP A 79 -4.85 11.42 13.80
N LEU A 80 -4.34 10.25 14.20
CA LEU A 80 -3.18 9.65 13.52
C LEU A 80 -3.45 9.31 12.05
N VAL A 81 -4.70 9.07 11.65
CA VAL A 81 -5.03 8.81 10.24
C VAL A 81 -4.92 10.10 9.44
N GLN A 82 -5.68 11.13 9.85
CA GLN A 82 -5.86 12.36 9.08
C GLN A 82 -4.67 13.32 9.19
N ASP A 83 -4.12 13.45 10.40
CA ASP A 83 -3.13 14.50 10.69
C ASP A 83 -1.68 14.01 10.54
N TYR A 84 -1.44 12.68 10.60
CA TYR A 84 -0.10 12.11 10.53
C TYR A 84 0.09 11.14 9.38
N ALA A 85 -0.59 9.98 9.38
CA ALA A 85 -0.33 8.91 8.44
C ALA A 85 -0.67 9.31 6.99
N MET A 86 -1.78 10.03 6.78
CA MET A 86 -2.20 10.52 5.48
C MET A 86 -1.16 11.45 4.85
N PRO A 87 -0.72 12.56 5.48
CA PRO A 87 0.30 13.42 4.90
C PRO A 87 1.66 12.72 4.76
N VAL A 88 2.06 11.84 5.69
CA VAL A 88 3.33 11.10 5.61
C VAL A 88 3.33 10.19 4.39
N SER A 89 2.30 9.37 4.19
CA SER A 89 2.22 8.46 3.05
C SER A 89 2.09 9.22 1.72
N ALA A 90 1.29 10.29 1.67
CA ALA A 90 1.09 11.06 0.46
C ALA A 90 2.35 11.81 0.01
N GLN A 91 3.09 12.42 0.92
CA GLN A 91 4.34 13.10 0.59
C GLN A 91 5.42 12.13 0.11
N ALA A 92 5.51 10.95 0.74
CA ALA A 92 6.41 9.89 0.29
C ALA A 92 6.05 9.43 -1.14
N LEU A 93 4.76 9.26 -1.42
CA LEU A 93 4.28 8.82 -2.71
C LEU A 93 4.42 9.89 -3.80
N ILE A 94 4.22 11.17 -3.48
CA ILE A 94 4.52 12.31 -4.36
C ILE A 94 5.98 12.28 -4.80
N ALA A 95 6.91 12.06 -3.87
CA ALA A 95 8.33 11.95 -4.17
C ALA A 95 8.61 10.75 -5.09
N ILE A 96 8.12 9.56 -4.72
CA ILE A 96 8.33 8.31 -5.47
C ILE A 96 7.73 8.39 -6.88
N THR A 97 6.51 8.92 -7.03
CA THR A 97 5.84 9.02 -8.34
C THR A 97 6.44 10.10 -9.23
N GLY A 98 7.02 11.15 -8.64
CA GLY A 98 7.54 12.34 -9.34
C GLY A 98 6.47 13.40 -9.61
N LEU A 99 5.28 13.26 -9.05
CA LEU A 99 4.17 14.22 -9.18
C LEU A 99 4.31 15.36 -8.16
N THR A 100 5.46 16.02 -8.14
CA THR A 100 5.81 17.07 -7.17
C THR A 100 4.97 18.35 -7.30
N ASN A 101 4.16 18.45 -8.35
CA ASN A 101 3.15 19.48 -8.58
C ASN A 101 1.78 19.13 -7.97
N MET A 102 1.63 17.97 -7.31
CA MET A 102 0.40 17.54 -6.66
C MET A 102 0.47 17.85 -5.16
N HIS A 103 -0.62 18.38 -4.59
CA HIS A 103 -0.73 18.57 -3.15
C HIS A 103 -1.05 17.23 -2.46
N TRP A 104 -0.59 17.00 -1.23
CA TRP A 104 -0.77 15.73 -0.53
C TRP A 104 -2.25 15.35 -0.29
N ARG A 105 -3.15 16.32 -0.07
CA ARG A 105 -4.59 16.07 0.03
C ARG A 105 -5.18 15.60 -1.29
N GLU A 106 -4.67 16.11 -2.40
CA GLU A 106 -5.07 15.67 -3.72
C GLU A 106 -4.58 14.24 -4.00
N MET A 107 -3.35 13.91 -3.59
CA MET A 107 -2.83 12.54 -3.68
C MET A 107 -3.74 11.54 -2.94
N ASP A 108 -4.18 11.89 -1.72
CA ASP A 108 -5.11 11.04 -0.96
C ASP A 108 -6.50 10.96 -1.61
N ARG A 109 -7.05 12.10 -2.06
CA ARG A 109 -8.34 12.15 -2.75
C ARG A 109 -8.38 11.25 -3.99
N VAL A 110 -7.38 11.37 -4.85
CA VAL A 110 -7.35 10.58 -6.10
C VAL A 110 -7.11 9.10 -5.82
N SER A 111 -6.33 8.76 -4.81
CA SER A 111 -6.14 7.37 -4.38
C SER A 111 -7.46 6.78 -3.88
N GLN A 112 -8.14 7.46 -2.96
CA GLN A 112 -9.42 6.98 -2.42
C GLN A 112 -10.47 6.82 -3.51
N GLY A 113 -10.61 7.78 -4.42
CA GLY A 113 -11.57 7.69 -5.52
C GLY A 113 -11.29 6.53 -6.49
N MET A 114 -10.02 6.19 -6.72
CA MET A 114 -9.67 5.00 -7.50
C MET A 114 -9.97 3.69 -6.76
N ILE A 115 -9.74 3.63 -5.45
CA ILE A 115 -10.08 2.46 -4.62
C ILE A 115 -11.59 2.24 -4.57
N ASP A 116 -12.36 3.30 -4.37
CA ASP A 116 -13.82 3.24 -4.40
C ASP A 116 -14.31 2.71 -5.76
N GLY A 117 -13.75 3.23 -6.86
CA GLY A 117 -14.02 2.76 -8.21
C GLY A 117 -13.71 1.28 -8.41
N CYS A 118 -12.55 0.80 -7.94
CA CYS A 118 -12.16 -0.60 -8.04
C CYS A 118 -13.04 -1.54 -7.21
N SER A 119 -13.72 -1.01 -6.19
CA SER A 119 -14.63 -1.76 -5.31
C SER A 119 -16.09 -1.60 -5.70
N ASN A 120 -16.41 -0.84 -6.78
CA ASN A 120 -17.75 -0.53 -7.23
C ASN A 120 -18.41 -1.68 -8.00
N TYR A 121 -18.52 -2.83 -7.37
CA TYR A 121 -19.13 -4.03 -7.98
C TYR A 121 -20.64 -3.90 -8.22
N LEU A 122 -21.31 -2.95 -7.56
CA LEU A 122 -22.72 -2.66 -7.75
C LEU A 122 -22.99 -1.69 -8.91
N GLY A 123 -21.94 -1.09 -9.49
CA GLY A 123 -22.04 -0.21 -10.65
C GLY A 123 -22.66 1.16 -10.36
N ASP A 124 -22.46 1.70 -9.14
CA ASP A 124 -22.93 3.06 -8.81
C ASP A 124 -22.28 4.09 -9.76
N PRO A 125 -23.07 4.81 -10.57
CA PRO A 125 -22.53 5.75 -11.54
C PRO A 125 -21.84 6.96 -10.89
N ALA A 126 -22.22 7.35 -9.67
CA ALA A 126 -21.59 8.45 -8.95
C ALA A 126 -20.17 8.07 -8.51
N ILE A 127 -19.95 6.83 -8.06
CA ILE A 127 -18.61 6.31 -7.73
C ILE A 127 -17.75 6.25 -9.00
N THR A 128 -18.31 5.75 -10.10
CA THR A 128 -17.62 5.69 -11.40
C THR A 128 -17.20 7.09 -11.88
N ALA A 129 -18.09 8.07 -11.80
CA ALA A 129 -17.79 9.45 -12.19
C ALA A 129 -16.69 10.08 -11.34
N ARG A 130 -16.71 9.88 -10.00
CA ARG A 130 -15.63 10.32 -9.11
C ARG A 130 -14.29 9.68 -9.45
N CYS A 131 -14.28 8.39 -9.78
CA CYS A 131 -13.07 7.70 -10.19
C CYS A 131 -12.48 8.28 -11.49
N HIS A 132 -13.33 8.58 -12.47
CA HIS A 132 -12.90 9.25 -13.72
C HIS A 132 -12.32 10.64 -13.45
N ASP A 133 -12.94 11.46 -12.60
CA ASP A 133 -12.38 12.75 -12.19
C ASP A 133 -11.00 12.57 -11.54
N CYS A 134 -10.85 11.62 -10.64
CA CYS A 134 -9.58 11.31 -9.99
C CYS A 134 -8.49 10.88 -10.99
N THR A 135 -8.83 9.99 -11.94
CA THR A 135 -7.87 9.56 -12.96
C THR A 135 -7.50 10.68 -13.93
N ALA A 136 -8.42 11.56 -14.28
CA ALA A 136 -8.17 12.74 -15.10
C ALA A 136 -7.24 13.75 -14.39
N SER A 137 -7.43 13.95 -13.08
CA SER A 137 -6.54 14.79 -12.26
C SER A 137 -5.11 14.26 -12.26
N ILE A 138 -4.92 12.94 -12.09
CA ILE A 138 -3.58 12.32 -12.17
C ILE A 138 -2.96 12.56 -13.54
N ASP A 139 -3.73 12.34 -14.62
CA ASP A 139 -3.23 12.55 -15.99
C ASP A 139 -2.80 14.00 -16.22
N HIS A 140 -3.55 14.98 -15.71
CA HIS A 140 -3.17 16.40 -15.76
C HIS A 140 -1.82 16.66 -15.07
N HIS A 141 -1.61 16.10 -13.88
CA HIS A 141 -0.33 16.23 -13.16
C HIS A 141 0.83 15.55 -13.88
N ILE A 142 0.60 14.39 -14.51
CA ILE A 142 1.59 13.71 -15.34
C ILE A 142 1.97 14.59 -16.52
N ASP A 143 0.99 15.15 -17.26
CA ASP A 143 1.23 15.99 -18.42
C ASP A 143 2.08 17.21 -18.08
N ALA A 144 1.85 17.84 -16.95
CA ALA A 144 2.64 18.97 -16.48
C ALA A 144 4.09 18.58 -16.09
N ARG A 145 4.31 17.35 -15.61
CA ARG A 145 5.63 16.88 -15.16
C ARG A 145 6.50 16.29 -16.25
N MET A 146 5.90 15.62 -17.24
CA MET A 146 6.68 14.94 -18.30
C MET A 146 7.67 15.86 -19.05
N PRO A 147 7.33 17.10 -19.45
CA PRO A 147 8.29 17.99 -20.11
C PRO A 147 9.50 18.32 -19.23
N VAL A 148 9.28 18.54 -17.94
CA VAL A 148 10.36 18.83 -16.97
C VAL A 148 11.30 17.63 -16.84
N LEU A 149 10.74 16.42 -16.71
CA LEU A 149 11.52 15.20 -16.53
C LEU A 149 12.23 14.71 -17.79
N ARG A 150 11.82 15.19 -18.98
CA ARG A 150 12.60 14.98 -20.23
C ARG A 150 13.92 15.75 -20.23
N THR A 151 13.92 16.94 -19.65
CA THR A 151 15.13 17.80 -19.59
C THR A 151 15.97 17.53 -18.36
N THR A 152 15.33 17.19 -17.24
CA THR A 152 15.98 16.94 -15.95
C THR A 152 15.46 15.65 -15.36
N PRO A 153 15.93 14.48 -15.83
CA PRO A 153 15.52 13.19 -15.31
C PRO A 153 15.91 13.01 -13.83
N ASP A 154 15.05 12.31 -13.09
CA ASP A 154 15.29 11.98 -11.68
C ASP A 154 15.08 10.48 -11.40
N ARG A 155 14.93 10.09 -10.11
CA ARG A 155 14.73 8.71 -9.68
C ARG A 155 13.26 8.32 -9.55
N SER A 156 12.33 9.21 -9.85
CA SER A 156 10.90 8.95 -9.70
C SER A 156 10.37 7.89 -10.68
N LEU A 157 9.24 7.28 -10.33
CA LEU A 157 8.57 6.29 -11.19
C LEU A 157 8.22 6.86 -12.57
N LEU A 158 7.78 8.12 -12.64
CA LEU A 158 7.50 8.77 -13.91
C LEU A 158 8.77 8.85 -14.77
N SER A 159 9.87 9.34 -14.19
CA SER A 159 11.13 9.53 -14.89
C SER A 159 11.75 8.22 -15.38
N VAL A 160 11.84 7.20 -14.52
CA VAL A 160 12.48 5.92 -14.89
C VAL A 160 11.69 5.15 -15.94
N GLN A 161 10.36 5.24 -15.93
CA GLN A 161 9.51 4.63 -16.96
C GLN A 161 9.67 5.33 -18.32
N MET A 162 9.77 6.67 -18.32
CA MET A 162 10.08 7.42 -19.53
C MET A 162 11.45 7.03 -20.11
N GLN A 163 12.47 6.91 -19.25
CA GLN A 163 13.83 6.48 -19.66
C GLN A 163 13.84 5.03 -20.18
N ALA A 164 13.00 4.16 -19.65
CA ALA A 164 12.83 2.79 -20.12
C ALA A 164 12.05 2.67 -21.44
N GLY A 165 11.54 3.80 -21.99
CA GLY A 165 10.81 3.82 -23.26
C GLY A 165 9.39 3.24 -23.18
N LEU A 166 8.75 3.21 -22.01
CA LEU A 166 7.36 2.82 -21.93
C LEU A 166 6.46 3.84 -22.65
N SER A 167 5.39 3.35 -23.26
CA SER A 167 4.40 4.23 -23.88
C SER A 167 3.68 5.11 -22.83
N ASN A 168 3.17 6.25 -23.25
CA ASN A 168 2.40 7.13 -22.37
C ASN A 168 1.22 6.41 -21.69
N THR A 169 0.55 5.50 -22.39
CA THR A 169 -0.54 4.69 -21.84
C THR A 169 -0.06 3.79 -20.69
N GLN A 170 1.09 3.11 -20.88
CA GLN A 170 1.67 2.25 -19.84
C GLN A 170 2.12 3.07 -18.62
N ILE A 171 2.79 4.20 -18.84
CA ILE A 171 3.24 5.10 -17.78
C ILE A 171 2.06 5.57 -16.93
N ARG A 172 0.98 6.08 -17.56
CA ARG A 172 -0.21 6.56 -16.88
C ARG A 172 -0.89 5.46 -16.07
N ALA A 173 -1.09 4.27 -16.67
CA ALA A 173 -1.69 3.15 -15.98
C ALA A 173 -0.86 2.68 -14.78
N ASN A 174 0.48 2.63 -14.91
CA ASN A 174 1.37 2.24 -13.84
C ASN A 174 1.48 3.29 -12.72
N LEU A 175 1.40 4.59 -13.04
CA LEU A 175 1.36 5.62 -12.00
C LEU A 175 0.03 5.60 -11.23
N LYS A 176 -1.09 5.42 -11.91
CA LYS A 176 -2.40 5.22 -11.25
C LYS A 176 -2.38 3.99 -10.34
N LEU A 177 -1.76 2.88 -10.78
CA LEU A 177 -1.54 1.71 -9.93
C LEU A 177 -0.70 2.04 -8.71
N ALA A 178 0.43 2.75 -8.88
CA ALA A 178 1.32 3.10 -7.77
C ALA A 178 0.61 4.00 -6.74
N ILE A 179 -0.27 4.89 -7.19
CA ILE A 179 -1.05 5.78 -6.32
C ILE A 179 -2.14 5.01 -5.59
N SER A 180 -2.97 4.24 -6.31
CA SER A 180 -4.07 3.48 -5.71
C SER A 180 -3.63 2.34 -4.82
N GLY A 181 -2.42 1.81 -5.01
CA GLY A 181 -1.85 0.72 -4.22
C GLY A 181 -0.72 1.16 -3.28
N GLY A 182 -0.52 2.45 -3.06
CA GLY A 182 0.56 2.95 -2.23
C GLY A 182 0.14 3.97 -1.18
N GLN A 183 -0.91 4.74 -1.43
CA GLN A 183 -1.36 5.80 -0.52
C GLN A 183 -2.13 5.24 0.67
N ASN A 184 -3.24 4.56 0.41
CA ASN A 184 -4.15 4.12 1.45
C ASN A 184 -3.52 3.03 2.32
N GLU A 185 -2.85 2.05 1.71
CA GLU A 185 -2.24 0.95 2.44
C GLU A 185 -1.13 1.42 3.39
N SER A 186 -0.31 2.38 2.95
CA SER A 186 0.73 2.97 3.80
C SER A 186 0.14 3.83 4.90
N ARG A 187 -0.87 4.66 4.61
CA ARG A 187 -1.63 5.43 5.60
C ARG A 187 -2.23 4.50 6.66
N ASP A 188 -2.95 3.48 6.21
CA ASP A 188 -3.67 2.55 7.08
C ASP A 188 -2.71 1.70 7.92
N ALA A 189 -1.55 1.35 7.36
CA ALA A 189 -0.52 0.61 8.09
C ALA A 189 0.22 1.48 9.12
N ILE A 190 0.52 2.75 8.83
CA ILE A 190 1.15 3.66 9.78
C ILE A 190 0.23 3.89 10.98
N ALA A 191 -0.99 4.36 10.73
CA ALA A 191 -1.94 4.68 11.79
C ALA A 191 -2.37 3.43 12.56
N GLY A 192 -2.61 2.32 11.84
CA GLY A 192 -3.06 1.08 12.44
C GLY A 192 -2.00 0.35 13.24
N ALA A 193 -0.73 0.34 12.79
CA ALA A 193 0.36 -0.25 13.58
C ALA A 193 0.61 0.58 14.86
N ALA A 194 0.57 1.92 14.76
CA ALA A 194 0.67 2.78 15.94
C ALA A 194 -0.48 2.50 16.93
N TRP A 195 -1.73 2.42 16.45
CA TRP A 195 -2.89 2.04 17.26
C TRP A 195 -2.71 0.66 17.91
N ALA A 196 -2.28 -0.34 17.14
CA ALA A 196 -2.10 -1.70 17.66
C ALA A 196 -1.08 -1.73 18.80
N VAL A 197 0.05 -1.04 18.65
CA VAL A 197 1.08 -0.93 19.69
C VAL A 197 0.53 -0.21 20.93
N LEU A 198 -0.18 0.92 20.76
CA LEU A 198 -0.76 1.69 21.86
C LEU A 198 -1.86 0.90 22.60
N ASN A 199 -2.61 0.06 21.89
CA ASN A 199 -3.67 -0.76 22.46
C ASN A 199 -3.16 -2.06 23.12
N HIS A 200 -1.86 -2.39 22.91
CA HIS A 200 -1.22 -3.57 23.49
C HIS A 200 0.06 -3.20 24.28
N PRO A 201 -0.07 -2.65 25.51
CA PRO A 201 1.08 -2.12 26.27
C PRO A 201 2.20 -3.14 26.50
N LYS A 202 1.87 -4.43 26.62
CA LYS A 202 2.89 -5.50 26.75
C LYS A 202 3.73 -5.63 25.48
N GLN A 203 3.12 -5.51 24.32
CA GLN A 203 3.82 -5.55 23.03
C GLN A 203 4.66 -4.28 22.84
N HIS A 204 4.14 -3.11 23.24
CA HIS A 204 4.89 -1.86 23.24
C HIS A 204 6.15 -1.96 24.12
N ALA A 205 6.04 -2.54 25.31
CA ALA A 205 7.19 -2.75 26.19
C ALA A 205 8.30 -3.63 25.57
N LEU A 206 7.96 -4.58 24.70
CA LEU A 206 8.96 -5.37 23.96
C LEU A 206 9.75 -4.53 22.95
N ILE A 207 9.11 -3.53 22.33
CA ILE A 207 9.79 -2.60 21.41
C ILE A 207 10.70 -1.66 22.22
N THR A 208 10.20 -1.05 23.28
CA THR A 208 10.96 -0.09 24.10
C THR A 208 12.14 -0.72 24.82
N SER A 209 12.06 -2.01 25.17
CA SER A 209 13.18 -2.78 25.73
C SER A 209 14.21 -3.25 24.69
N GLY A 210 13.91 -3.09 23.38
CA GLY A 210 14.75 -3.61 22.30
C GLY A 210 14.64 -5.11 22.05
N ALA A 211 13.71 -5.82 22.71
CA ALA A 211 13.47 -7.24 22.47
C ALA A 211 12.82 -7.49 21.09
N HIS A 212 12.02 -6.53 20.62
CA HIS A 212 11.43 -6.50 19.28
C HIS A 212 11.63 -5.12 18.63
N SER A 213 11.43 -5.05 17.32
CA SER A 213 11.65 -3.86 16.52
C SER A 213 10.33 -3.28 15.97
N TRP A 214 10.39 -2.06 15.44
CA TRP A 214 9.28 -1.48 14.66
C TRP A 214 8.96 -2.28 13.40
N MET A 215 9.93 -3.02 12.86
CA MET A 215 9.70 -3.98 11.78
C MET A 215 8.75 -5.09 12.23
N ASP A 216 8.97 -5.65 13.43
CA ASP A 216 8.08 -6.69 13.96
C ASP A 216 6.67 -6.16 14.16
N ALA A 217 6.52 -4.92 14.63
CA ALA A 217 5.21 -4.29 14.82
C ALA A 217 4.48 -4.08 13.48
N PHE A 218 5.17 -3.58 12.46
CA PHE A 218 4.59 -3.37 11.15
C PHE A 218 4.23 -4.68 10.44
N GLU A 219 5.15 -5.65 10.39
CA GLU A 219 4.92 -6.93 9.73
C GLU A 219 3.82 -7.73 10.44
N GLU A 220 3.74 -7.65 11.78
CA GLU A 220 2.64 -8.28 12.52
C GLU A 220 1.31 -7.58 12.28
N TYR A 221 1.28 -6.25 12.26
CA TYR A 221 0.08 -5.51 11.89
C TYR A 221 -0.39 -5.88 10.47
N ALA A 222 0.54 -5.95 9.52
CA ALA A 222 0.25 -6.32 8.14
C ALA A 222 -0.28 -7.76 8.02
N ARG A 223 0.20 -8.70 8.84
CA ARG A 223 -0.36 -10.06 8.94
C ARG A 223 -1.74 -10.01 9.58
N TRP A 224 -1.84 -9.42 10.76
CA TRP A 224 -3.02 -9.47 11.63
C TRP A 224 -4.21 -8.71 11.03
N MET A 225 -4.01 -7.52 10.49
CA MET A 225 -5.07 -6.70 9.89
C MET A 225 -5.22 -6.91 8.38
N SER A 226 -4.12 -7.24 7.70
CA SER A 226 -4.09 -7.36 6.22
C SER A 226 -4.77 -6.17 5.53
N PRO A 227 -4.10 -4.99 5.42
CA PRO A 227 -4.68 -3.80 4.78
C PRO A 227 -5.22 -4.07 3.36
N ILE A 228 -4.58 -4.97 2.61
CA ILE A 228 -5.17 -5.60 1.44
C ILE A 228 -5.79 -6.94 1.87
N GLY A 229 -7.12 -6.97 1.92
CA GLY A 229 -7.87 -8.15 2.37
C GLY A 229 -7.94 -9.26 1.33
N MET A 230 -7.90 -8.91 0.03
CA MET A 230 -8.03 -9.88 -1.04
C MET A 230 -7.42 -9.40 -2.37
N SER A 231 -7.18 -10.33 -3.30
CA SER A 231 -6.78 -10.03 -4.67
C SER A 231 -7.52 -10.92 -5.67
N PRO A 232 -8.22 -10.34 -6.67
CA PRO A 232 -8.91 -11.12 -7.69
C PRO A 232 -7.94 -11.70 -8.74
N ARG A 233 -8.32 -12.84 -9.30
CA ARG A 233 -7.68 -13.49 -10.45
C ARG A 233 -8.76 -14.04 -11.40
N ARG A 234 -8.42 -14.21 -12.66
CA ARG A 234 -9.21 -14.96 -13.61
C ARG A 234 -8.67 -16.40 -13.72
N VAL A 235 -9.54 -17.38 -13.61
CA VAL A 235 -9.19 -18.79 -13.86
C VAL A 235 -9.05 -18.97 -15.38
N THR A 236 -7.89 -19.41 -15.85
CA THR A 236 -7.61 -19.50 -17.30
C THR A 236 -7.99 -20.82 -17.91
N GLN A 237 -8.07 -21.88 -17.12
CA GLN A 237 -8.40 -23.25 -17.51
C GLN A 237 -9.16 -23.94 -16.37
N ASP A 238 -9.91 -24.98 -16.67
CA ASP A 238 -10.58 -25.76 -15.63
C ASP A 238 -9.57 -26.23 -14.60
N TYR A 239 -9.88 -26.01 -13.34
CA TYR A 239 -8.99 -26.34 -12.23
C TYR A 239 -9.81 -26.80 -11.01
N GLU A 240 -9.19 -27.58 -10.12
CA GLU A 240 -9.82 -28.04 -8.89
C GLU A 240 -9.01 -27.65 -7.66
N ILE A 241 -9.68 -27.11 -6.64
CA ILE A 241 -9.08 -26.84 -5.34
C ILE A 241 -9.91 -27.53 -4.24
N GLY A 242 -9.28 -28.49 -3.53
CA GLY A 242 -9.92 -29.14 -2.39
C GLY A 242 -11.25 -29.82 -2.73
N GLY A 243 -11.38 -30.41 -3.90
CA GLY A 243 -12.60 -31.06 -4.39
C GLY A 243 -13.63 -30.06 -4.98
N VAL A 244 -13.32 -28.76 -5.04
CA VAL A 244 -14.21 -27.76 -5.63
C VAL A 244 -13.75 -27.42 -7.06
N PRO A 245 -14.57 -27.70 -8.10
CA PRO A 245 -14.24 -27.34 -9.47
C PRO A 245 -14.32 -25.82 -9.70
N LEU A 246 -13.33 -25.28 -10.37
CA LEU A 246 -13.26 -23.87 -10.81
C LEU A 246 -13.23 -23.89 -12.34
N PRO A 247 -14.31 -23.49 -13.01
CA PRO A 247 -14.32 -23.47 -14.47
C PRO A 247 -13.45 -22.37 -15.05
N ALA A 248 -12.92 -22.57 -16.24
CA ALA A 248 -12.26 -21.53 -17.02
C ALA A 248 -13.15 -20.29 -17.16
N GLY A 249 -12.55 -19.10 -17.05
CA GLY A 249 -13.28 -17.83 -17.05
C GLY A 249 -13.82 -17.38 -15.69
N ALA A 250 -13.88 -18.26 -14.69
CA ALA A 250 -14.33 -17.88 -13.34
C ALA A 250 -13.42 -16.83 -12.70
N ARG A 251 -14.00 -16.01 -11.83
CA ARG A 251 -13.26 -15.08 -10.98
C ARG A 251 -12.97 -15.73 -9.64
N ALA A 252 -11.69 -15.85 -9.28
CA ALA A 252 -11.23 -16.34 -8.00
C ALA A 252 -10.71 -15.18 -7.15
N PHE A 253 -10.99 -15.20 -5.84
CA PHE A 253 -10.47 -14.19 -4.89
C PHE A 253 -9.51 -14.88 -3.92
N PHE A 254 -8.25 -14.46 -3.91
CA PHE A 254 -7.30 -14.86 -2.89
C PHE A 254 -7.49 -13.99 -1.66
N MET A 255 -8.07 -14.58 -0.60
CA MET A 255 -8.45 -13.90 0.64
C MET A 255 -7.25 -13.80 1.58
N PHE A 256 -6.42 -12.76 1.45
CA PHE A 256 -5.21 -12.57 2.24
C PHE A 256 -5.52 -12.43 3.73
N GLY A 257 -6.57 -11.68 4.08
CA GLY A 257 -6.99 -11.52 5.46
C GLY A 257 -7.36 -12.84 6.14
N SER A 258 -7.98 -13.78 5.42
CA SER A 258 -8.25 -15.13 5.93
C SER A 258 -6.97 -15.98 5.97
N GLY A 259 -6.16 -15.94 4.91
CA GLY A 259 -4.93 -16.72 4.86
C GLY A 259 -3.89 -16.33 5.92
N ASN A 260 -3.82 -15.06 6.26
CA ASN A 260 -2.95 -14.52 7.31
C ASN A 260 -3.47 -14.81 8.74
N ARG A 261 -4.70 -15.31 8.87
CA ARG A 261 -5.32 -15.77 10.12
C ARG A 261 -5.66 -17.25 10.13
N ASP A 262 -5.07 -18.03 9.25
CA ASP A 262 -5.28 -19.48 9.18
C ASP A 262 -4.60 -20.17 10.38
N ALA A 263 -5.39 -20.77 11.27
CA ALA A 263 -4.91 -21.46 12.46
C ALA A 263 -4.08 -22.73 12.12
N ALA A 264 -4.20 -23.25 10.90
CA ALA A 264 -3.30 -24.32 10.42
C ALA A 264 -1.90 -23.82 10.07
N VAL A 265 -1.69 -22.50 10.02
CA VAL A 265 -0.43 -21.86 9.62
C VAL A 265 0.18 -21.04 10.75
N PHE A 266 -0.64 -20.30 11.49
CA PHE A 266 -0.22 -19.37 12.53
C PHE A 266 -0.76 -19.80 13.90
N ALA A 267 0.10 -19.82 14.91
CA ALA A 267 -0.34 -20.03 16.30
C ALA A 267 -1.08 -18.78 16.78
N ASN A 268 -2.26 -18.97 17.43
CA ASN A 268 -3.08 -17.87 17.94
C ASN A 268 -3.29 -16.74 16.90
N PRO A 269 -3.79 -17.02 15.70
CA PRO A 269 -3.73 -16.11 14.55
C PRO A 269 -4.50 -14.80 14.78
N ASP A 270 -5.43 -14.76 15.74
CA ASP A 270 -6.25 -13.59 16.06
C ASP A 270 -5.60 -12.64 17.07
N LEU A 271 -4.49 -13.02 17.68
CA LEU A 271 -3.72 -12.15 18.57
C LEU A 271 -2.74 -11.28 17.77
N PHE A 272 -2.58 -10.04 18.22
CA PHE A 272 -1.48 -9.19 17.83
C PHE A 272 -0.27 -9.52 18.71
N ASP A 273 0.71 -10.24 18.16
CA ASP A 273 1.87 -10.75 18.90
C ASP A 273 3.14 -10.56 18.10
N LEU A 274 4.06 -9.74 18.60
CA LEU A 274 5.34 -9.46 17.95
C LEU A 274 6.25 -10.69 17.86
N GLY A 275 6.05 -11.69 18.70
CA GLY A 275 6.77 -12.97 18.68
C GLY A 275 6.23 -13.97 17.64
N GLN A 276 5.15 -13.65 16.91
CA GLN A 276 4.56 -14.53 15.91
C GLN A 276 5.53 -14.83 14.77
N ASP A 277 5.65 -16.10 14.35
CA ASP A 277 6.35 -16.45 13.10
C ASP A 277 5.55 -15.97 11.89
N ARG A 278 6.07 -14.97 11.21
CA ARG A 278 5.47 -14.32 10.03
C ARG A 278 6.04 -14.81 8.69
N SER A 279 6.92 -15.83 8.71
CA SER A 279 7.60 -16.32 7.50
C SER A 279 6.64 -16.79 6.39
N LYS A 280 5.43 -17.19 6.78
CA LYS A 280 4.36 -17.63 5.87
C LYS A 280 3.30 -16.56 5.58
N ALA A 281 3.46 -15.34 6.12
CA ALA A 281 2.53 -14.26 5.86
C ALA A 281 2.53 -13.86 4.38
N ILE A 282 1.35 -13.53 3.88
CA ILE A 282 1.12 -13.16 2.48
C ILE A 282 0.62 -11.72 2.32
N SER A 283 0.93 -10.87 3.30
CA SER A 283 0.50 -9.46 3.34
C SER A 283 0.95 -8.67 2.11
N PHE A 284 2.08 -9.02 1.53
CA PHE A 284 2.62 -8.43 0.29
C PHE A 284 2.41 -9.32 -0.95
N GLY A 285 1.51 -10.31 -0.85
CA GLY A 285 1.33 -11.30 -1.91
C GLY A 285 2.49 -12.29 -2.01
N ALA A 286 2.59 -12.99 -3.14
CA ALA A 286 3.66 -13.96 -3.40
C ALA A 286 3.91 -14.15 -4.91
N GLY A 287 5.07 -14.72 -5.25
CA GLY A 287 5.43 -15.06 -6.63
C GLY A 287 5.74 -13.84 -7.50
N PRO A 288 5.46 -13.91 -8.81
CA PRO A 288 5.78 -12.83 -9.75
C PRO A 288 5.13 -11.49 -9.40
N HIS A 289 3.94 -11.53 -8.79
CA HIS A 289 3.17 -10.37 -8.34
C HIS A 289 3.43 -9.95 -6.89
N PHE A 290 4.51 -10.42 -6.27
CA PHE A 290 4.94 -9.89 -4.97
C PHE A 290 5.04 -8.35 -5.03
N CYS A 291 4.57 -7.65 -4.00
CA CYS A 291 4.45 -6.20 -3.98
C CYS A 291 5.72 -5.49 -4.44
N ALA A 292 5.59 -4.65 -5.47
CA ALA A 292 6.71 -3.86 -6.00
C ALA A 292 7.18 -2.78 -5.03
N GLY A 293 6.25 -2.26 -4.20
CA GLY A 293 6.47 -1.22 -3.21
C GLY A 293 6.97 -1.71 -1.85
N ALA A 294 7.13 -3.04 -1.65
CA ALA A 294 7.40 -3.60 -0.33
C ALA A 294 8.61 -2.98 0.39
N TRP A 295 9.69 -2.71 -0.33
CA TRP A 295 10.89 -2.08 0.25
C TRP A 295 10.66 -0.62 0.64
N ALA A 296 9.90 0.13 -0.18
CA ALA A 296 9.56 1.52 0.13
C ALA A 296 8.60 1.60 1.32
N ALA A 297 7.57 0.75 1.37
CA ALA A 297 6.63 0.66 2.48
C ALA A 297 7.34 0.31 3.80
N ARG A 298 8.20 -0.72 3.80
CA ARG A 298 9.01 -1.08 4.96
C ARG A 298 9.88 0.08 5.42
N CYS A 299 10.62 0.71 4.50
CA CYS A 299 11.45 1.85 4.85
C CYS A 299 10.62 3.00 5.45
N LEU A 300 9.51 3.37 4.81
CA LEU A 300 8.66 4.46 5.27
C LEU A 300 8.04 4.18 6.63
N ILE A 301 7.52 2.98 6.85
CA ILE A 301 6.71 2.66 8.03
C ILE A 301 7.59 2.26 9.21
N GLU A 302 8.42 1.21 9.03
CA GLU A 302 9.20 0.61 10.12
C GLU A 302 10.48 1.35 10.47
N GLN A 303 11.09 2.09 9.50
CA GLN A 303 12.36 2.78 9.70
C GLN A 303 12.21 4.30 9.84
N VAL A 304 11.04 4.86 9.56
CA VAL A 304 10.82 6.31 9.57
C VAL A 304 9.57 6.66 10.38
N ALA A 305 8.37 6.34 9.88
CA ALA A 305 7.14 6.87 10.45
C ALA A 305 6.90 6.44 11.91
N LEU A 306 6.93 5.14 12.18
CA LEU A 306 6.71 4.63 13.55
C LEU A 306 7.83 5.05 14.50
N PRO A 307 9.13 4.83 14.20
CA PRO A 307 10.19 5.25 15.10
C PRO A 307 10.14 6.75 15.44
N ILE A 308 10.05 7.61 14.43
CA ILE A 308 10.08 9.07 14.65
C ILE A 308 8.86 9.54 15.45
N LEU A 309 7.67 8.95 15.21
CA LEU A 309 6.47 9.28 15.98
C LEU A 309 6.66 8.99 17.46
N PHE A 310 7.08 7.78 17.80
CA PHE A 310 7.22 7.34 19.19
C PHE A 310 8.44 7.94 19.90
N ASP A 311 9.53 8.18 19.18
CA ASP A 311 10.70 8.88 19.73
C ASP A 311 10.39 10.34 20.07
N ARG A 312 9.60 11.01 19.25
CA ARG A 312 9.23 12.42 19.45
C ARG A 312 8.01 12.62 20.36
N CYS A 313 7.20 11.60 20.52
CA CYS A 313 6.02 11.60 21.38
C CYS A 313 6.08 10.38 22.35
N PRO A 314 7.05 10.34 23.29
CA PRO A 314 7.26 9.19 24.15
C PRO A 314 6.07 8.89 25.06
N ASN A 315 5.22 9.87 25.32
CA ASN A 315 4.00 9.75 26.10
C ASN A 315 2.73 9.73 25.23
N LEU A 316 2.84 9.31 23.96
CA LEU A 316 1.71 9.16 23.05
C LEU A 316 0.68 8.19 23.61
N VAL A 317 -0.57 8.62 23.72
CA VAL A 317 -1.67 7.77 24.22
C VAL A 317 -2.93 7.94 23.36
N LEU A 318 -3.73 6.88 23.28
CA LEU A 318 -5.06 6.97 22.70
C LEU A 318 -5.94 7.90 23.56
N SER A 319 -6.71 8.77 22.90
CA SER A 319 -7.61 9.72 23.55
C SER A 319 -9.09 9.45 23.29
N GLY A 320 -9.39 8.41 22.53
CA GLY A 320 -10.74 7.94 22.20
C GLY A 320 -10.69 6.62 21.46
N ASP A 321 -11.87 6.10 21.11
CA ASP A 321 -11.99 4.86 20.34
C ASP A 321 -11.54 5.06 18.91
N ALA A 322 -10.82 4.07 18.38
CA ALA A 322 -10.45 4.04 16.97
C ALA A 322 -11.61 3.48 16.13
N ALA A 323 -11.89 4.11 14.99
CA ALA A 323 -12.85 3.60 14.02
C ALA A 323 -12.12 2.87 12.89
N PHE A 324 -12.67 1.74 12.45
CA PHE A 324 -12.14 0.92 11.35
C PHE A 324 -13.18 0.71 10.26
N GLY A 325 -12.71 0.53 9.02
CA GLY A 325 -13.60 0.30 7.87
C GLY A 325 -12.95 -0.49 6.74
N GLY A 326 -13.79 -0.78 5.73
CA GLY A 326 -13.39 -1.53 4.54
C GLY A 326 -13.28 -3.05 4.75
N TRP A 327 -13.13 -3.80 3.63
CA TRP A 327 -12.84 -5.23 3.70
C TRP A 327 -11.82 -5.67 2.65
N ALA A 328 -11.92 -5.23 1.41
CA ALA A 328 -10.93 -5.48 0.34
C ALA A 328 -9.69 -4.60 0.53
N PHE A 329 -9.92 -3.33 0.84
CA PHE A 329 -8.97 -2.36 1.35
C PHE A 329 -9.48 -1.95 2.72
N ARG A 330 -8.70 -2.15 3.77
CA ARG A 330 -9.20 -1.97 5.14
C ARG A 330 -8.14 -1.39 6.07
N GLY A 331 -8.60 -0.52 6.97
CA GLY A 331 -7.75 0.12 7.94
C GLY A 331 -8.50 1.03 8.87
N PRO A 332 -7.79 1.78 9.71
CA PRO A 332 -8.41 2.76 10.58
C PRO A 332 -8.93 3.95 9.75
N LEU A 333 -10.15 4.39 10.11
CA LEU A 333 -10.75 5.62 9.61
C LEU A 333 -10.41 6.80 10.52
N SER A 334 -10.19 6.55 11.81
CA SER A 334 -9.80 7.53 12.81
C SER A 334 -9.06 6.83 13.96
N VAL A 335 -8.00 7.46 14.45
CA VAL A 335 -7.23 7.04 15.63
C VAL A 335 -6.89 8.29 16.45
N PRO A 336 -7.80 8.72 17.37
CA PRO A 336 -7.59 9.90 18.19
C PRO A 336 -6.48 9.68 19.21
N VAL A 337 -5.55 10.63 19.32
CA VAL A 337 -4.42 10.57 20.27
C VAL A 337 -4.16 11.90 20.95
N ARG A 338 -3.50 11.86 22.12
CA ARG A 338 -2.80 12.99 22.71
C ARG A 338 -1.31 12.86 22.43
N LEU A 339 -0.76 13.94 21.91
CA LEU A 339 0.66 14.08 21.61
C LEU A 339 1.31 14.75 22.83
N THR A 340 1.97 13.97 23.67
CA THR A 340 2.71 14.46 24.83
C THR A 340 4.19 14.15 24.64
N VAL A 341 5.00 15.19 24.74
CA VAL A 341 6.46 15.14 24.63
C VAL A 341 7.08 14.76 25.97
#